data_74a79ba23da4b5ca81e09766936956be
#
_entry.id   74a79ba23da4b5ca81e09766936956be
#
_cell.length_a   1.000
_cell.length_b   1.000
_cell.length_c   1.000
_cell.angle_alpha   90.00
_cell.angle_beta   90.00
_cell.angle_gamma   90.00
#
_symmetry.space_group_name_H-M   'P 1'
#
loop_
_entity.id
_entity.type
_entity.pdbx_description
1 polymer ?
#
loop_
_entity_poly.entity_id
_entity_poly.type
_entity_poly.pdbx_seq_one_letter_code
_entity_poly.pdbx_strand_id
1 'polypeptide(L)'
;INPVNIPQSAVIKGPIEYKKMETKVGFNKAIAGLFTTGALLQILAMALMAILIVYLLPKYTKDLSKILLSKPWNSLGWGIVSIIIVPILSLLLLVSLLGVDIGIMVGLIYTTALVFAAFFTPIIIGLLVTNHKEGKKIDWKIALLGVLVSFILSAVPVFGIVLMLVAYMFTIGTIAISITNIIQGQRRS
;
A
#
# COMPACT_ATOMS: atom_id res chain seq x y z
N ILE A 1 -4.63 15.97 38.53
CA ILE A 1 -4.00 15.63 39.85
C ILE A 1 -5.17 15.54 40.81
N ASN A 2 -5.60 14.32 41.16
CA ASN A 2 -6.59 14.17 42.20
C ASN A 2 -5.94 14.50 43.55
N PRO A 3 -6.47 15.41 44.34
CA PRO A 3 -5.97 15.65 45.68
C PRO A 3 -6.14 14.38 46.53
N VAL A 4 -5.03 13.96 47.11
CA VAL A 4 -5.06 12.83 48.07
C VAL A 4 -5.87 13.29 49.28
N ASN A 5 -7.03 12.65 49.49
CA ASN A 5 -7.87 12.91 50.64
C ASN A 5 -7.23 12.24 51.87
N ILE A 6 -6.49 13.02 52.66
CA ILE A 6 -5.85 12.55 53.89
C ILE A 6 -6.85 12.75 55.02
N PRO A 7 -7.28 11.67 55.72
CA PRO A 7 -8.16 11.84 56.88
C PRO A 7 -7.50 12.66 57.97
N GLN A 8 -8.21 13.55 58.60
CA GLN A 8 -7.72 14.54 59.60
C GLN A 8 -7.06 13.91 60.83
N SER A 9 -7.17 12.58 60.99
CA SER A 9 -6.53 11.82 62.08
C SER A 9 -5.15 11.26 61.76
N ALA A 10 -4.67 11.43 60.52
CA ALA A 10 -3.35 10.90 60.11
C ALA A 10 -2.23 11.84 60.48
N VAL A 11 -1.37 11.45 61.43
CA VAL A 11 -0.15 12.17 61.82
C VAL A 11 0.98 11.75 60.88
N ILE A 12 1.33 12.60 59.92
CA ILE A 12 2.43 12.37 58.97
C ILE A 12 3.74 12.86 59.63
N LYS A 13 4.59 11.91 60.07
CA LYS A 13 5.91 12.20 60.65
C LYS A 13 7.01 12.11 59.59
N GLY A 14 7.04 13.02 58.65
CA GLY A 14 8.10 13.09 57.62
C GLY A 14 7.78 14.01 56.46
N PRO A 15 8.79 14.45 55.69
CA PRO A 15 8.57 15.24 54.50
C PRO A 15 7.83 14.43 53.45
N ILE A 16 6.71 14.96 52.93
CA ILE A 16 5.96 14.36 51.85
C ILE A 16 6.69 14.63 50.54
N GLU A 17 7.39 13.62 50.05
CA GLU A 17 8.08 13.71 48.76
C GLU A 17 7.09 13.32 47.63
N TYR A 18 6.61 14.28 46.91
CA TYR A 18 5.78 14.07 45.72
C TYR A 18 6.65 13.58 44.56
N LYS A 19 6.85 12.28 44.44
CA LYS A 19 7.49 11.68 43.27
C LYS A 19 6.53 11.76 42.09
N LYS A 20 6.74 12.77 41.24
CA LYS A 20 6.01 12.95 39.98
C LYS A 20 6.27 11.72 39.12
N MET A 21 5.25 10.88 38.91
CA MET A 21 5.35 9.76 37.97
C MET A 21 5.50 10.30 36.53
N GLU A 22 6.73 10.45 36.06
CA GLU A 22 7.04 10.90 34.70
C GLU A 22 6.85 9.80 33.65
N THR A 23 6.40 8.62 34.06
CA THR A 23 6.41 7.39 33.22
C THR A 23 5.52 7.47 31.97
N LYS A 24 4.45 8.27 31.98
CA LYS A 24 3.52 8.32 30.83
C LYS A 24 4.01 9.20 29.68
N VAL A 25 4.76 10.26 29.97
CA VAL A 25 5.21 11.22 28.94
C VAL A 25 6.37 10.64 28.11
N GLY A 26 7.24 9.84 28.74
CA GLY A 26 8.36 9.20 28.06
C GLY A 26 7.89 8.08 27.10
N PHE A 27 6.91 7.29 27.53
CA PHE A 27 6.34 6.20 26.71
C PHE A 27 5.63 6.73 25.47
N ASN A 28 4.77 7.76 25.62
CA ASN A 28 4.08 8.37 24.49
C ASN A 28 5.04 9.04 23.49
N LYS A 29 6.13 9.68 23.97
CA LYS A 29 7.17 10.23 23.11
C LYS A 29 7.96 9.15 22.37
N ALA A 30 8.29 8.04 23.05
CA ALA A 30 8.97 6.91 22.43
C ALA A 30 8.10 6.26 21.34
N ILE A 31 6.80 6.04 21.60
CA ILE A 31 5.87 5.51 20.61
C ILE A 31 5.73 6.49 19.45
N ALA A 32 5.50 7.78 19.69
CA ALA A 32 5.41 8.79 18.64
C ALA A 32 6.70 8.83 17.80
N GLY A 33 7.86 8.71 18.42
CA GLY A 33 9.15 8.62 17.72
C GLY A 33 9.26 7.38 16.84
N LEU A 34 8.82 6.22 17.33
CA LEU A 34 8.80 4.99 16.54
C LEU A 34 7.86 5.09 15.34
N PHE A 35 6.67 5.68 15.51
CA PHE A 35 5.74 5.89 14.40
C PHE A 35 6.27 6.87 13.36
N THR A 36 6.91 7.97 13.77
CA THR A 36 7.50 8.94 12.83
C THR A 36 8.73 8.36 12.12
N THR A 37 9.60 7.66 12.82
CA THR A 37 10.77 7.01 12.21
C THR A 37 10.35 5.88 11.27
N GLY A 38 9.36 5.08 11.65
CA GLY A 38 8.78 4.04 10.80
C GLY A 38 8.17 4.59 9.53
N ALA A 39 7.42 5.69 9.62
CA ALA A 39 6.83 6.37 8.47
C ALA A 39 7.90 6.91 7.51
N LEU A 40 8.97 7.51 8.03
CA LEU A 40 10.08 8.00 7.20
C LEU A 40 10.80 6.85 6.49
N LEU A 41 11.08 5.75 7.18
CA LEU A 41 11.67 4.55 6.58
C LEU A 41 10.77 3.95 5.52
N GLN A 42 9.46 3.92 5.75
CA GLN A 42 8.48 3.43 4.77
C GLN A 42 8.45 4.28 3.52
N ILE A 43 8.45 5.62 3.65
CA ILE A 43 8.51 6.54 2.50
C ILE A 43 9.80 6.32 1.71
N LEU A 44 10.94 6.22 2.41
CA LEU A 44 12.23 6.01 1.78
C LEU A 44 12.28 4.67 1.03
N ALA A 45 11.77 3.60 1.65
CA ALA A 45 11.70 2.28 1.02
C ALA A 45 10.77 2.29 -0.20
N MET A 46 9.59 2.92 -0.11
CA MET A 46 8.68 3.05 -1.25
C MET A 46 9.29 3.90 -2.38
N ALA A 47 9.98 5.00 -2.06
CA ALA A 47 10.65 5.83 -3.03
C ALA A 47 11.77 5.07 -3.75
N LEU A 48 12.60 4.36 -3.00
CA LEU A 48 13.66 3.50 -3.56
C LEU A 48 13.08 2.43 -4.49
N MET A 49 12.04 1.71 -4.04
CA MET A 49 11.40 0.68 -4.86
C MET A 49 10.72 1.26 -6.10
N ALA A 50 10.06 2.40 -6.00
CA ALA A 50 9.42 3.05 -7.14
C ALA A 50 10.47 3.49 -8.19
N ILE A 51 11.60 4.05 -7.76
CA ILE A 51 12.72 4.40 -8.64
C ILE A 51 13.30 3.14 -9.28
N LEU A 52 13.56 2.10 -8.47
CA LEU A 52 14.11 0.83 -8.95
C LEU A 52 13.23 0.21 -10.04
N ILE A 53 11.92 0.19 -9.83
CA ILE A 53 10.94 -0.33 -10.79
C ILE A 53 11.00 0.45 -12.10
N VAL A 54 11.03 1.78 -12.05
CA VAL A 54 11.09 2.61 -13.25
C VAL A 54 12.39 2.38 -14.05
N TYR A 55 13.51 2.13 -13.34
CA TYR A 55 14.80 1.87 -13.99
C TYR A 55 14.97 0.42 -14.47
N LEU A 56 14.55 -0.57 -13.70
CA LEU A 56 14.71 -1.99 -14.06
C LEU A 56 13.65 -2.46 -15.06
N LEU A 57 12.43 -1.93 -14.98
CA LEU A 57 11.28 -2.38 -15.76
C LEU A 57 10.68 -1.26 -16.63
N PRO A 58 11.50 -0.52 -17.43
CA PRO A 58 11.00 0.65 -18.16
C PRO A 58 9.98 0.29 -19.24
N LYS A 59 10.11 -0.89 -19.86
CA LYS A 59 9.13 -1.39 -20.84
C LYS A 59 7.81 -1.69 -20.17
N TYR A 60 7.85 -2.42 -19.06
CA TYR A 60 6.65 -2.83 -18.31
C TYR A 60 5.90 -1.64 -17.74
N THR A 61 6.60 -0.68 -17.13
CA THR A 61 5.98 0.56 -16.63
C THR A 61 5.34 1.38 -17.75
N LYS A 62 5.96 1.42 -18.92
CA LYS A 62 5.41 2.10 -20.11
C LYS A 62 4.13 1.41 -20.61
N ASP A 63 4.13 0.08 -20.69
CA ASP A 63 2.96 -0.69 -21.14
C ASP A 63 1.80 -0.58 -20.15
N LEU A 64 2.09 -0.63 -18.85
CA LEU A 64 1.10 -0.40 -17.80
C LEU A 64 0.49 1.01 -17.89
N SER A 65 1.32 2.03 -18.08
CA SER A 65 0.82 3.41 -18.23
C SER A 65 -0.08 3.56 -19.45
N LYS A 66 0.28 2.91 -20.58
CA LYS A 66 -0.54 2.91 -21.79
C LYS A 66 -1.89 2.26 -21.55
N ILE A 67 -1.93 1.08 -20.92
CA ILE A 67 -3.19 0.38 -20.61
C ILE A 67 -4.07 1.23 -19.70
N LEU A 68 -3.48 1.77 -18.62
CA LEU A 68 -4.20 2.59 -17.65
C LEU A 68 -4.83 3.83 -18.29
N LEU A 69 -4.04 4.57 -19.08
CA LEU A 69 -4.48 5.85 -19.65
C LEU A 69 -5.45 5.66 -20.84
N SER A 70 -5.28 4.57 -21.62
CA SER A 70 -6.16 4.30 -22.76
C SER A 70 -7.53 3.75 -22.35
N LYS A 71 -7.59 2.94 -21.28
CA LYS A 71 -8.84 2.26 -20.86
C LYS A 71 -8.97 2.21 -19.33
N PRO A 72 -9.11 3.35 -18.65
CA PRO A 72 -9.12 3.40 -17.19
C PRO A 72 -10.28 2.59 -16.59
N TRP A 73 -11.48 2.68 -17.14
CA TRP A 73 -12.65 1.95 -16.66
C TRP A 73 -12.51 0.43 -16.80
N ASN A 74 -11.86 -0.04 -17.86
CA ASN A 74 -11.55 -1.45 -18.01
C ASN A 74 -10.56 -1.92 -16.94
N SER A 75 -9.53 -1.11 -16.66
CA SER A 75 -8.55 -1.44 -15.59
C SER A 75 -9.23 -1.51 -14.23
N LEU A 76 -10.14 -0.59 -13.92
CA LEU A 76 -10.92 -0.64 -12.67
C LEU A 76 -11.78 -1.92 -12.61
N GLY A 77 -12.53 -2.22 -13.68
CA GLY A 77 -13.40 -3.40 -13.76
C GLY A 77 -12.60 -4.69 -13.55
N TRP A 78 -11.50 -4.88 -14.27
CA TRP A 78 -10.62 -6.04 -14.11
C TRP A 78 -9.97 -6.10 -12.73
N GLY A 79 -9.69 -4.95 -12.11
CA GLY A 79 -9.18 -4.86 -10.74
C GLY A 79 -10.18 -5.40 -9.73
N ILE A 80 -11.43 -4.96 -9.79
CA ILE A 80 -12.52 -5.43 -8.92
C ILE A 80 -12.73 -6.95 -9.10
N VAL A 81 -12.82 -7.38 -10.35
CA VAL A 81 -12.99 -8.81 -10.70
C VAL A 81 -11.84 -9.64 -10.14
N SER A 82 -10.60 -9.21 -10.32
CA SER A 82 -9.41 -9.92 -9.83
C SER A 82 -9.37 -10.01 -8.30
N ILE A 83 -9.71 -8.93 -7.59
CA ILE A 83 -9.70 -8.91 -6.12
C ILE A 83 -10.75 -9.85 -5.53
N ILE A 84 -11.87 -10.03 -6.21
CA ILE A 84 -12.98 -10.86 -5.70
C ILE A 84 -12.83 -12.30 -6.20
N ILE A 85 -12.65 -12.50 -7.51
CA ILE A 85 -12.74 -13.82 -8.13
C ILE A 85 -11.49 -14.66 -7.84
N VAL A 86 -10.30 -14.09 -7.90
CA VAL A 86 -9.06 -14.89 -7.74
C VAL A 86 -8.94 -15.52 -6.35
N PRO A 87 -9.16 -14.79 -5.23
CA PRO A 87 -9.11 -15.43 -3.91
C PRO A 87 -10.23 -16.45 -3.71
N ILE A 88 -11.44 -16.19 -4.21
CA ILE A 88 -12.55 -17.15 -4.12
C ILE A 88 -12.19 -18.43 -4.89
N LEU A 89 -11.67 -18.31 -6.11
CA LEU A 89 -11.24 -19.44 -6.90
C LEU A 89 -10.11 -20.23 -6.23
N SER A 90 -9.12 -19.52 -5.67
CA SER A 90 -8.02 -20.13 -4.91
C SER A 90 -8.55 -20.91 -3.70
N LEU A 91 -9.49 -20.35 -2.94
CA LEU A 91 -10.11 -21.02 -1.80
C LEU A 91 -10.94 -22.24 -2.21
N LEU A 92 -11.71 -22.15 -3.29
CA LEU A 92 -12.46 -23.30 -3.82
C LEU A 92 -11.54 -24.45 -4.25
N LEU A 93 -10.40 -24.11 -4.88
CA LEU A 93 -9.40 -25.11 -5.23
C LEU A 93 -8.73 -25.73 -4.00
N LEU A 94 -8.47 -24.94 -2.96
CA LEU A 94 -7.90 -25.42 -1.69
C LEU A 94 -8.82 -26.40 -0.96
N VAL A 95 -10.13 -26.20 -1.04
CA VAL A 95 -11.13 -27.10 -0.42
C VAL A 95 -11.31 -28.40 -1.25
N SER A 96 -10.99 -28.36 -2.53
CA SER A 96 -11.06 -29.53 -3.42
C SER A 96 -9.86 -30.45 -3.19
N LEU A 97 -10.10 -31.71 -2.88
CA LEU A 97 -9.06 -32.71 -2.59
C LEU A 97 -8.01 -32.85 -3.71
N LEU A 98 -8.43 -32.67 -4.95
CA LEU A 98 -7.56 -32.75 -6.15
C LEU A 98 -6.98 -31.37 -6.54
N GLY A 99 -7.47 -30.29 -5.99
CA GLY A 99 -7.09 -28.93 -6.35
C GLY A 99 -6.17 -28.21 -5.34
N VAL A 100 -5.80 -28.86 -4.24
CA VAL A 100 -5.01 -28.24 -3.16
C VAL A 100 -3.70 -27.64 -3.70
N ASP A 101 -2.92 -28.42 -4.46
CA ASP A 101 -1.65 -27.96 -5.00
C ASP A 101 -1.81 -26.79 -5.97
N ILE A 102 -2.82 -26.85 -6.82
CA ILE A 102 -3.16 -25.78 -7.77
C ILE A 102 -3.66 -24.55 -7.02
N GLY A 103 -4.49 -24.75 -5.98
CA GLY A 103 -5.01 -23.67 -5.15
C GLY A 103 -3.90 -22.91 -4.42
N ILE A 104 -2.91 -23.62 -3.85
CA ILE A 104 -1.73 -23.02 -3.23
C ILE A 104 -0.93 -22.23 -4.28
N MET A 105 -0.68 -22.80 -5.44
CA MET A 105 0.08 -22.15 -6.50
C MET A 105 -0.61 -20.88 -6.99
N VAL A 106 -1.91 -20.92 -7.24
CA VAL A 106 -2.71 -19.73 -7.62
C VAL A 106 -2.69 -18.70 -6.52
N GLY A 107 -2.86 -19.10 -5.26
CA GLY A 107 -2.79 -18.21 -4.10
C GLY A 107 -1.44 -17.52 -3.95
N LEU A 108 -0.33 -18.25 -4.14
CA LEU A 108 1.02 -17.69 -4.09
C LEU A 108 1.28 -16.70 -5.24
N ILE A 109 0.89 -17.05 -6.46
CA ILE A 109 1.02 -16.15 -7.62
C ILE A 109 0.20 -14.90 -7.39
N TYR A 110 -1.03 -15.03 -6.89
CA TYR A 110 -1.90 -13.90 -6.59
C TYR A 110 -1.33 -13.01 -5.49
N THR A 111 -0.86 -13.59 -4.38
CA THR A 111 -0.23 -12.83 -3.29
C THR A 111 1.00 -12.06 -3.80
N THR A 112 1.81 -12.70 -4.64
CA THR A 112 2.96 -12.03 -5.27
C THR A 112 2.50 -10.86 -6.14
N ALA A 113 1.45 -11.04 -6.94
CA ALA A 113 0.87 -9.97 -7.76
C ALA A 113 0.33 -8.81 -6.91
N LEU A 114 -0.28 -9.10 -5.75
CA LEU A 114 -0.74 -8.08 -4.80
C LEU A 114 0.43 -7.26 -4.24
N VAL A 115 1.52 -7.92 -3.85
CA VAL A 115 2.73 -7.23 -3.36
C VAL A 115 3.32 -6.33 -4.45
N PHE A 116 3.44 -6.84 -5.67
CA PHE A 116 3.88 -6.03 -6.81
C PHE A 116 2.95 -4.84 -7.05
N ALA A 117 1.63 -5.04 -7.01
CA ALA A 117 0.66 -3.97 -7.16
C ALA A 117 0.84 -2.86 -6.11
N ALA A 118 1.16 -3.21 -4.86
CA ALA A 118 1.40 -2.23 -3.81
C ALA A 118 2.56 -1.27 -4.15
N PHE A 119 3.63 -1.78 -4.76
CA PHE A 119 4.78 -0.96 -5.19
C PHE A 119 4.51 -0.17 -6.47
N PHE A 120 3.63 -0.64 -7.35
CA PHE A 120 3.24 0.08 -8.57
C PHE A 120 2.18 1.16 -8.30
N THR A 121 1.37 1.02 -7.26
CA THR A 121 0.30 1.98 -6.95
C THR A 121 0.78 3.43 -6.84
N PRO A 122 1.89 3.76 -6.14
CA PRO A 122 2.40 5.12 -6.13
C PRO A 122 2.76 5.65 -7.52
N ILE A 123 3.33 4.81 -8.39
CA ILE A 123 3.69 5.20 -9.76
C ILE A 123 2.41 5.56 -10.56
N ILE A 124 1.36 4.77 -10.40
CA ILE A 124 0.06 5.02 -11.04
C ILE A 124 -0.57 6.32 -10.52
N ILE A 125 -0.51 6.58 -9.22
CA ILE A 125 -0.96 7.86 -8.64
C ILE A 125 -0.16 9.02 -9.24
N GLY A 126 1.16 8.89 -9.36
CA GLY A 126 2.01 9.89 -10.00
C GLY A 126 1.60 10.16 -11.45
N LEU A 127 1.30 9.13 -12.22
CA LEU A 127 0.82 9.26 -13.61
C LEU A 127 -0.51 9.98 -13.72
N LEU A 128 -1.46 9.67 -12.84
CA LEU A 128 -2.78 10.30 -12.81
C LEU A 128 -2.69 11.78 -12.43
N VAL A 129 -1.88 12.11 -11.44
CA VAL A 129 -1.71 13.49 -10.95
C VAL A 129 -0.98 14.37 -11.97
N THR A 130 0.02 13.82 -12.67
CA THR A 130 0.80 14.57 -13.67
C THR A 130 0.11 14.67 -15.04
N ASN A 131 -1.08 14.07 -15.20
CA ASN A 131 -1.77 13.98 -16.50
C ASN A 131 -0.83 13.53 -17.63
N HIS A 132 -0.05 12.49 -17.34
CA HIS A 132 1.02 12.00 -18.22
C HIS A 132 0.43 11.50 -19.53
N LYS A 133 1.03 11.92 -20.67
CA LYS A 133 0.56 11.48 -21.99
C LYS A 133 0.98 10.05 -22.28
N GLU A 134 0.09 9.31 -22.96
CA GLU A 134 0.33 7.92 -23.35
C GLU A 134 1.64 7.74 -24.11
N GLY A 135 2.38 6.67 -23.75
CA GLY A 135 3.56 6.25 -24.48
C GLY A 135 4.86 7.03 -24.20
N LYS A 136 4.85 8.06 -23.39
CA LYS A 136 6.08 8.72 -22.93
C LYS A 136 6.80 7.88 -21.87
N LYS A 137 8.14 8.03 -21.79
CA LYS A 137 8.92 7.44 -20.70
C LYS A 137 8.48 8.02 -19.37
N ILE A 138 8.33 7.14 -18.38
CA ILE A 138 8.06 7.56 -17.01
C ILE A 138 9.37 7.98 -16.37
N ASP A 139 9.45 9.24 -15.97
CA ASP A 139 10.60 9.78 -15.25
C ASP A 139 10.53 9.38 -13.78
N TRP A 140 11.69 9.20 -13.15
CA TRP A 140 11.80 8.97 -11.71
C TRP A 140 11.11 10.06 -10.87
N LYS A 141 11.02 11.29 -11.41
CA LYS A 141 10.31 12.41 -10.80
C LYS A 141 8.81 12.13 -10.62
N ILE A 142 8.18 11.48 -11.61
CA ILE A 142 6.75 11.08 -11.57
C ILE A 142 6.54 10.02 -10.48
N ALA A 143 7.47 9.06 -10.38
CA ALA A 143 7.41 8.02 -9.35
C ALA A 143 7.54 8.62 -7.95
N LEU A 144 8.50 9.52 -7.73
CA LEU A 144 8.67 10.22 -6.45
C LEU A 144 7.45 11.09 -6.09
N LEU A 145 6.92 11.83 -7.06
CA LEU A 145 5.71 12.61 -6.86
C LEU A 145 4.53 11.71 -6.47
N GLY A 146 4.41 10.56 -7.10
CA GLY A 146 3.41 9.55 -6.75
C GLY A 146 3.56 9.03 -5.33
N VAL A 147 4.78 8.75 -4.86
CA VAL A 147 5.05 8.35 -3.47
C VAL A 147 4.66 9.47 -2.49
N LEU A 148 5.03 10.71 -2.81
CA LEU A 148 4.70 11.87 -1.97
C LEU A 148 3.18 12.06 -1.86
N VAL A 149 2.47 12.02 -2.99
CA VAL A 149 1.01 12.13 -3.03
C VAL A 149 0.35 10.97 -2.28
N SER A 150 0.84 9.74 -2.45
CA SER A 150 0.36 8.57 -1.72
C SER A 150 0.49 8.74 -0.22
N PHE A 151 1.61 9.31 0.24
CA PHE A 151 1.83 9.59 1.66
C PHE A 151 0.88 10.66 2.18
N ILE A 152 0.70 11.77 1.45
CA ILE A 152 -0.26 12.82 1.80
C ILE A 152 -1.68 12.24 1.85
N LEU A 153 -2.05 11.42 0.88
CA LEU A 153 -3.35 10.76 0.84
C LEU A 153 -3.56 9.85 2.05
N SER A 154 -2.54 9.10 2.46
CA SER A 154 -2.62 8.20 3.63
C SER A 154 -2.79 8.96 4.95
N ALA A 155 -2.40 10.23 5.01
CA ALA A 155 -2.58 11.08 6.18
C ALA A 155 -4.04 11.50 6.41
N VAL A 156 -4.90 11.40 5.38
CA VAL A 156 -6.34 11.72 5.50
C VAL A 156 -7.11 10.45 5.86
N PRO A 157 -7.59 10.30 7.11
CA PRO A 157 -8.34 9.11 7.51
C PRO A 157 -9.62 8.98 6.69
N VAL A 158 -10.05 7.74 6.42
CA VAL A 158 -11.24 7.36 5.64
C VAL A 158 -11.12 7.70 4.15
N PHE A 159 -10.98 8.97 3.80
CA PHE A 159 -10.92 9.41 2.40
C PHE A 159 -9.64 8.92 1.70
N GLY A 160 -8.51 9.00 2.41
CA GLY A 160 -7.23 8.48 1.92
C GLY A 160 -7.25 6.97 1.71
N ILE A 161 -7.86 6.22 2.64
CA ILE A 161 -8.00 4.77 2.50
C ILE A 161 -8.81 4.40 1.27
N VAL A 162 -9.95 5.07 1.04
CA VAL A 162 -10.81 4.82 -0.14
C VAL A 162 -10.07 5.13 -1.44
N LEU A 163 -9.39 6.27 -1.53
CA LEU A 163 -8.62 6.65 -2.71
C LEU A 163 -7.45 5.70 -2.98
N MET A 164 -6.74 5.29 -1.93
CA MET A 164 -5.67 4.29 -2.03
C MET A 164 -6.20 2.94 -2.51
N LEU A 165 -7.35 2.50 -1.99
CA LEU A 165 -7.98 1.25 -2.40
C LEU A 165 -8.39 1.31 -3.88
N VAL A 166 -8.97 2.42 -4.34
CA VAL A 166 -9.30 2.63 -5.75
C VAL A 166 -8.03 2.61 -6.62
N ALA A 167 -6.97 3.32 -6.22
CA ALA A 167 -5.70 3.31 -6.94
C ALA A 167 -5.09 1.91 -7.00
N TYR A 168 -5.20 1.14 -5.92
CA TYR A 168 -4.76 -0.24 -5.85
C TYR A 168 -5.56 -1.15 -6.81
N MET A 169 -6.90 -0.97 -6.87
CA MET A 169 -7.75 -1.67 -7.85
C MET A 169 -7.35 -1.35 -9.28
N PHE A 170 -7.08 -0.09 -9.60
CA PHE A 170 -6.54 0.29 -10.91
C PHE A 170 -5.23 -0.44 -11.23
N THR A 171 -4.33 -0.54 -10.26
CA THR A 171 -3.03 -1.18 -10.43
C THR A 171 -3.19 -2.67 -10.73
N ILE A 172 -3.97 -3.39 -9.93
CA ILE A 172 -4.22 -4.82 -10.12
C ILE A 172 -4.88 -5.09 -11.47
N GLY A 173 -5.90 -4.29 -11.82
CA GLY A 173 -6.59 -4.46 -13.09
C GLY A 173 -5.68 -4.20 -14.30
N THR A 174 -4.82 -3.21 -14.22
CA THR A 174 -3.85 -2.92 -15.28
C THR A 174 -2.83 -4.07 -15.43
N ILE A 175 -2.38 -4.66 -14.32
CA ILE A 175 -1.51 -5.85 -14.33
C ILE A 175 -2.24 -7.04 -14.94
N ALA A 176 -3.51 -7.29 -14.56
CA ALA A 176 -4.31 -8.38 -15.10
C ALA A 176 -4.50 -8.27 -16.61
N ILE A 177 -4.82 -7.08 -17.12
CA ILE A 177 -4.95 -6.83 -18.56
C ILE A 177 -3.59 -7.03 -19.26
N SER A 178 -2.49 -6.57 -18.66
CA SER A 178 -1.14 -6.74 -19.22
C SER A 178 -0.80 -8.22 -19.39
N ILE A 179 -1.05 -9.05 -18.38
CA ILE A 179 -0.83 -10.49 -18.42
C ILE A 179 -1.68 -11.15 -19.51
N THR A 180 -2.96 -10.79 -19.59
CA THR A 180 -3.88 -11.32 -20.60
C THR A 180 -3.41 -11.00 -22.02
N ASN A 181 -2.93 -9.77 -22.24
CA ASN A 181 -2.38 -9.34 -23.54
C ASN A 181 -1.13 -10.12 -23.93
N ILE A 182 -0.23 -10.41 -22.98
CA ILE A 182 0.98 -11.21 -23.21
C ILE A 182 0.60 -12.63 -23.64
N ILE A 183 -0.35 -13.26 -22.92
CA ILE A 183 -0.80 -14.63 -23.22
C ILE A 183 -1.48 -14.69 -24.59
N GLN A 184 -2.30 -13.69 -24.95
CA GLN A 184 -2.97 -13.63 -26.25
C GLN A 184 -1.99 -13.31 -27.39
N GLY A 185 -0.96 -12.48 -27.13
CA GLY A 185 0.11 -12.20 -28.10
C GLY A 185 0.91 -13.44 -28.48
N GLN A 186 1.20 -14.31 -27.49
CA GLN A 186 1.91 -15.58 -27.72
C GLN A 186 1.07 -16.63 -28.48
N ARG A 187 -0.27 -16.52 -28.48
CA ARG A 187 -1.13 -17.43 -29.25
C ARG A 187 -1.28 -17.04 -30.73
N ARG A 188 -0.82 -15.84 -31.11
CA ARG A 188 -0.93 -15.32 -32.48
C ARG A 188 0.40 -15.33 -33.25
N SER A 189 1.49 -15.68 -32.61
CA SER A 189 2.81 -15.93 -33.20
C SER A 189 3.04 -17.44 -33.39
#